data_2e56e87e9669645f7722f57f825159b9
#
_entry.id   2e56e87e9669645f7722f57f825159b9
#
_cell.length_a   1.000
_cell.length_b   1.000
_cell.length_c   1.000
_cell.angle_alpha   90.00
_cell.angle_beta   90.00
_cell.angle_gamma   90.00
#
_symmetry.space_group_name_H-M   'P 1'
#
loop_
_entity.id
_entity.type
_entity.pdbx_description
1 polymer ?
#
loop_
_entity_poly.entity_id
_entity_poly.type
_entity_poly.pdbx_seq_one_letter_code
_entity_poly.pdbx_strand_id
1 'polypeptide(L)'
;MQNSPQAKYKGFASQQEAAAAVREGYAAYYAGQRSAASHEPKPSCPDWVLDTLAVDASCLGNPGVMEYRGVYVRTGKEIFRVGPFPDGTNNVGEVLALVHALALLKKHTSPMTICSDSRNAIAWVRARQCKTKLARTGRNDVIFDLIARAEKWLRDNDYTNKIVKWETREWGEVPADFGRK
;
A
#
# COMPACT_ATOMS: atom_id res chain seq x y z
N MET A 1 -19.88 -10.51 -29.57
CA MET A 1 -19.07 -9.71 -28.60
C MET A 1 -18.31 -10.69 -27.73
N GLN A 2 -16.98 -10.70 -27.83
CA GLN A 2 -16.15 -11.61 -27.04
C GLN A 2 -16.01 -11.06 -25.63
N ASN A 3 -16.58 -11.75 -24.64
CA ASN A 3 -16.33 -11.48 -23.24
C ASN A 3 -14.89 -11.86 -22.90
N SER A 4 -14.02 -10.88 -22.74
CA SER A 4 -12.69 -11.11 -22.20
C SER A 4 -12.80 -11.47 -20.72
N PRO A 5 -12.23 -12.59 -20.24
CA PRO A 5 -12.33 -13.01 -18.84
C PRO A 5 -11.65 -12.06 -17.84
N GLN A 6 -10.94 -11.03 -18.32
CA GLN A 6 -10.28 -10.00 -17.50
C GLN A 6 -10.97 -8.62 -17.59
N ALA A 7 -12.07 -8.47 -18.32
CA ALA A 7 -12.77 -7.21 -18.42
C ALA A 7 -13.52 -6.90 -17.14
N LYS A 8 -13.15 -5.80 -16.49
CA LYS A 8 -13.87 -5.26 -15.33
C LYS A 8 -14.93 -4.29 -15.83
N TYR A 9 -16.20 -4.56 -15.52
CA TYR A 9 -17.33 -3.73 -15.89
C TYR A 9 -17.74 -2.88 -14.68
N LYS A 10 -18.02 -1.60 -14.91
CA LYS A 10 -18.67 -0.71 -13.97
C LYS A 10 -19.87 -0.05 -14.64
N GLY A 11 -21.01 -0.10 -13.97
CA GLY A 11 -22.16 0.70 -14.34
C GLY A 11 -21.97 2.16 -13.96
N PHE A 12 -22.30 3.10 -14.84
CA PHE A 12 -22.35 4.52 -14.56
C PHE A 12 -23.80 4.97 -14.52
N ALA A 13 -24.13 5.93 -13.66
CA ALA A 13 -25.48 6.44 -13.54
C ALA A 13 -25.89 7.32 -14.73
N SER A 14 -24.90 7.85 -15.49
CA SER A 14 -25.14 8.66 -16.67
C SER A 14 -24.04 8.50 -17.74
N GLN A 15 -24.40 8.82 -18.98
CA GLN A 15 -23.44 8.81 -20.11
C GLN A 15 -22.35 9.90 -19.95
N GLN A 16 -22.67 11.01 -19.27
CA GLN A 16 -21.71 12.06 -18.99
C GLN A 16 -20.64 11.62 -17.99
N GLU A 17 -21.04 10.85 -16.99
CA GLU A 17 -20.14 10.27 -15.98
C GLU A 17 -19.20 9.22 -16.61
N ALA A 18 -19.72 8.40 -17.49
CA ALA A 18 -18.91 7.45 -18.26
C ALA A 18 -17.89 8.16 -19.18
N ALA A 19 -18.32 9.24 -19.85
CA ALA A 19 -17.44 10.03 -20.71
C ALA A 19 -16.37 10.81 -19.94
N ALA A 20 -16.67 11.28 -18.73
CA ALA A 20 -15.70 11.90 -17.83
C ALA A 20 -14.64 10.88 -17.38
N ALA A 21 -15.05 9.69 -16.96
CA ALA A 21 -14.15 8.62 -16.54
C ALA A 21 -13.19 8.18 -17.65
N VAL A 22 -13.62 8.21 -18.90
CA VAL A 22 -12.77 7.91 -20.07
C VAL A 22 -11.76 9.03 -20.34
N ARG A 23 -12.17 10.31 -20.23
CA ARG A 23 -11.31 11.47 -20.46
C ARG A 23 -10.25 11.66 -19.37
N GLU A 24 -10.61 11.45 -18.12
CA GLU A 24 -9.71 11.63 -16.96
C GLU A 24 -8.78 10.44 -16.74
N GLY A 25 -9.01 9.36 -17.47
CA GLY A 25 -8.30 8.10 -17.28
C GLY A 25 -8.78 7.33 -16.06
N TYR A 26 -8.71 6.03 -16.15
CA TYR A 26 -9.22 5.09 -15.14
C TYR A 26 -8.63 5.34 -13.73
N ALA A 27 -7.35 5.73 -13.67
CA ALA A 27 -6.67 6.01 -12.41
C ALA A 27 -7.18 7.28 -11.71
N ALA A 28 -7.43 8.36 -12.47
CA ALA A 28 -7.96 9.62 -11.93
C ALA A 28 -9.39 9.47 -11.43
N TYR A 29 -10.23 8.72 -12.14
CA TYR A 29 -11.59 8.43 -11.72
C TYR A 29 -11.66 7.70 -10.38
N TYR A 30 -10.79 6.70 -10.18
CA TYR A 30 -10.70 5.99 -8.90
C TYR A 30 -10.04 6.82 -7.80
N ALA A 31 -9.18 7.79 -8.14
CA ALA A 31 -8.62 8.73 -7.18
C ALA A 31 -9.68 9.64 -6.54
N GLY A 32 -10.67 10.10 -7.32
CA GLY A 32 -11.77 10.95 -6.84
C GLY A 32 -12.79 10.26 -5.94
N GLN A 33 -12.90 8.93 -5.99
CA GLN A 33 -13.81 8.14 -5.13
C GLN A 33 -13.17 7.61 -3.85
N ARG A 34 -11.97 8.04 -3.54
CA ARG A 34 -11.24 7.66 -2.34
C ARG A 34 -11.79 8.41 -1.12
N SER A 35 -12.93 7.97 -0.60
CA SER A 35 -13.21 8.23 0.81
C SER A 35 -12.12 7.51 1.60
N ALA A 36 -11.38 8.25 2.40
CA ALA A 36 -10.47 7.66 3.37
C ALA A 36 -11.32 6.94 4.42
N ALA A 37 -11.67 5.69 4.16
CA ALA A 37 -12.13 4.80 5.20
C ALA A 37 -10.89 4.53 6.08
N SER A 38 -10.65 5.40 7.06
CA SER A 38 -9.76 5.11 8.15
C SER A 38 -10.48 4.09 9.01
N HIS A 39 -10.04 2.84 8.99
CA HIS A 39 -10.57 1.84 9.91
C HIS A 39 -10.06 2.19 11.31
N GLU A 40 -11.00 2.55 12.20
CA GLU A 40 -10.65 2.75 13.60
C GLU A 40 -10.31 1.39 14.22
N PRO A 41 -9.20 1.31 14.98
CA PRO A 41 -8.86 0.10 15.71
C PRO A 41 -9.96 -0.29 16.69
N LYS A 42 -10.17 -1.59 16.89
CA LYS A 42 -11.12 -2.07 17.89
C LYS A 42 -10.67 -1.65 19.30
N PRO A 43 -11.60 -1.55 20.27
CA PRO A 43 -11.27 -1.28 21.67
C PRO A 43 -10.28 -2.25 22.31
N SER A 44 -10.14 -3.46 21.76
CA SER A 44 -9.16 -4.47 22.18
C SER A 44 -7.73 -4.17 21.71
N CYS A 45 -7.52 -3.15 20.87
CA CYS A 45 -6.21 -2.75 20.42
C CYS A 45 -5.40 -2.14 21.58
N PRO A 46 -4.19 -2.64 21.89
CA PRO A 46 -3.37 -2.08 22.94
C PRO A 46 -3.03 -0.60 22.71
N ASP A 47 -2.99 0.19 23.75
CA ASP A 47 -2.79 1.65 23.64
C ASP A 47 -1.48 2.01 22.93
N TRP A 48 -0.40 1.24 23.11
CA TRP A 48 0.87 1.48 22.42
C TRP A 48 0.78 1.34 20.89
N VAL A 49 -0.18 0.56 20.37
CA VAL A 49 -0.39 0.39 18.93
C VAL A 49 -0.94 1.68 18.32
N LEU A 50 -1.67 2.47 19.10
CA LEU A 50 -2.20 3.75 18.62
C LEU A 50 -1.08 4.73 18.24
N ASP A 51 0.09 4.63 18.86
CA ASP A 51 1.26 5.48 18.57
C ASP A 51 2.20 4.85 17.52
N THR A 52 1.64 4.19 16.53
CA THR A 52 2.40 3.56 15.45
C THR A 52 2.02 4.11 14.08
N LEU A 53 2.90 3.87 13.11
CA LEU A 53 2.63 4.09 11.69
C LEU A 53 2.20 2.77 11.06
N ALA A 54 0.93 2.64 10.73
CA ALA A 54 0.42 1.50 10.00
C ALA A 54 0.63 1.67 8.50
N VAL A 55 1.05 0.62 7.82
CA VAL A 55 1.25 0.63 6.37
C VAL A 55 0.52 -0.53 5.72
N ASP A 56 0.03 -0.29 4.51
CA ASP A 56 -0.65 -1.28 3.69
C ASP A 56 -0.55 -0.94 2.20
N ALA A 57 -0.87 -1.90 1.36
CA ALA A 57 -0.96 -1.74 -0.08
C ALA A 57 -2.30 -2.23 -0.61
N SER A 58 -2.65 -1.76 -1.78
CA SER A 58 -3.81 -2.24 -2.54
C SER A 58 -3.38 -2.56 -3.95
N CYS A 59 -3.84 -3.69 -4.46
CA CYS A 59 -3.62 -4.07 -5.84
C CYS A 59 -4.92 -4.55 -6.48
N LEU A 60 -5.36 -3.87 -7.52
CA LEU A 60 -6.56 -4.23 -8.28
C LEU A 60 -6.21 -5.25 -9.36
N GLY A 61 -6.04 -6.50 -8.95
CA GLY A 61 -5.56 -7.62 -9.78
C GLY A 61 -4.20 -8.14 -9.30
N ASN A 62 -3.72 -9.24 -9.91
CA ASN A 62 -2.44 -9.84 -9.58
C ASN A 62 -1.79 -10.48 -10.83
N PRO A 63 -0.98 -9.71 -11.59
CA PRO A 63 -0.65 -8.30 -11.42
C PRO A 63 -1.81 -7.34 -11.73
N GLY A 64 -1.71 -6.10 -11.24
CA GLY A 64 -2.74 -5.08 -11.45
C GLY A 64 -2.30 -3.69 -11.02
N VAL A 65 -3.26 -2.78 -10.90
CA VAL A 65 -3.00 -1.41 -10.45
C VAL A 65 -2.69 -1.42 -8.95
N MET A 66 -1.46 -1.05 -8.60
CA MET A 66 -0.90 -1.10 -7.26
C MET A 66 -0.70 0.31 -6.69
N GLU A 67 -1.04 0.48 -5.44
CA GLU A 67 -0.69 1.66 -4.64
C GLU A 67 -0.44 1.25 -3.19
N TYR A 68 0.24 2.11 -2.43
CA TYR A 68 0.50 1.87 -1.02
C TYR A 68 0.43 3.17 -0.21
N ARG A 69 0.18 3.04 1.10
CA ARG A 69 0.10 4.19 2.01
C ARG A 69 0.56 3.87 3.42
N GLY A 70 0.80 4.94 4.17
CA GLY A 70 1.04 4.89 5.61
C GLY A 70 0.08 5.83 6.35
N VAL A 71 -0.46 5.35 7.47
CA VAL A 71 -1.45 6.06 8.29
C VAL A 71 -1.00 6.07 9.74
N TYR A 72 -1.00 7.23 10.39
CA TYR A 72 -0.79 7.30 11.83
C TYR A 72 -2.04 6.80 12.56
N VAL A 73 -1.89 5.73 13.33
CA VAL A 73 -3.02 4.95 13.85
C VAL A 73 -3.93 5.77 14.76
N ARG A 74 -3.36 6.54 15.69
CA ARG A 74 -4.14 7.29 16.70
C ARG A 74 -5.13 8.28 16.09
N THR A 75 -4.78 8.90 14.97
CA THR A 75 -5.61 9.95 14.36
C THR A 75 -6.24 9.54 13.04
N GLY A 76 -5.86 8.40 12.48
CA GLY A 76 -6.25 7.98 11.12
C GLY A 76 -5.66 8.87 10.01
N LYS A 77 -4.71 9.77 10.35
CA LYS A 77 -4.10 10.67 9.37
C LYS A 77 -3.21 9.91 8.40
N GLU A 78 -3.50 10.03 7.10
CA GLU A 78 -2.63 9.55 6.05
C GLU A 78 -1.34 10.38 6.03
N ILE A 79 -0.20 9.73 6.21
CA ILE A 79 1.12 10.35 6.26
C ILE A 79 1.75 10.36 4.87
N PHE A 80 1.57 9.29 4.11
CA PHE A 80 1.97 9.21 2.72
C PHE A 80 1.07 8.25 1.94
N ARG A 81 0.97 8.51 0.63
CA ARG A 81 0.37 7.63 -0.36
C ARG A 81 1.18 7.70 -1.65
N VAL A 82 1.43 6.57 -2.28
CA VAL A 82 2.25 6.47 -3.50
C VAL A 82 1.59 5.51 -4.48
N GLY A 83 1.60 5.88 -5.73
CA GLY A 83 0.90 5.20 -6.82
C GLY A 83 -0.27 6.06 -7.34
N PRO A 84 -1.14 5.52 -8.20
CA PRO A 84 -1.18 4.13 -8.68
C PRO A 84 -0.09 3.79 -9.71
N PHE A 85 0.37 2.55 -9.69
CA PHE A 85 1.29 1.99 -10.68
C PHE A 85 0.65 0.81 -11.39
N PRO A 86 0.79 0.69 -12.72
CA PRO A 86 0.26 -0.46 -13.45
C PRO A 86 1.09 -1.71 -13.20
N ASP A 87 0.47 -2.87 -13.41
CA ASP A 87 1.10 -4.19 -13.41
C ASP A 87 1.97 -4.49 -12.16
N GLY A 88 1.51 -4.06 -10.99
CA GLY A 88 2.12 -4.38 -9.71
C GLY A 88 1.49 -5.57 -9.01
N THR A 89 1.97 -5.89 -7.81
CA THR A 89 1.38 -6.89 -6.91
C THR A 89 1.25 -6.35 -5.50
N ASN A 90 0.32 -6.90 -4.73
CA ASN A 90 0.12 -6.47 -3.35
C ASN A 90 1.39 -6.62 -2.51
N ASN A 91 2.05 -7.78 -2.58
CA ASN A 91 3.27 -8.04 -1.82
C ASN A 91 4.39 -7.01 -2.11
N VAL A 92 4.55 -6.59 -3.36
CA VAL A 92 5.52 -5.55 -3.72
C VAL A 92 5.13 -4.20 -3.11
N GLY A 93 3.85 -3.83 -3.21
CA GLY A 93 3.34 -2.60 -2.60
C GLY A 93 3.57 -2.55 -1.09
N GLU A 94 3.33 -3.66 -0.39
CA GLU A 94 3.55 -3.78 1.06
C GLU A 94 5.02 -3.63 1.45
N VAL A 95 5.96 -4.20 0.67
CA VAL A 95 7.40 -4.01 0.89
C VAL A 95 7.78 -2.55 0.68
N LEU A 96 7.32 -1.94 -0.39
CA LEU A 96 7.60 -0.52 -0.68
C LEU A 96 7.02 0.40 0.40
N ALA A 97 5.84 0.09 0.93
CA ALA A 97 5.23 0.82 2.03
C ALA A 97 6.08 0.78 3.31
N LEU A 98 6.57 -0.42 3.67
CA LEU A 98 7.45 -0.60 4.82
C LEU A 98 8.77 0.16 4.68
N VAL A 99 9.43 0.06 3.53
CA VAL A 99 10.70 0.75 3.29
C VAL A 99 10.51 2.26 3.25
N HIS A 100 9.42 2.75 2.65
CA HIS A 100 9.07 4.17 2.67
C HIS A 100 8.88 4.67 4.10
N ALA A 101 8.14 3.95 4.93
CA ALA A 101 7.94 4.28 6.34
C ALA A 101 9.28 4.33 7.10
N LEU A 102 10.14 3.32 6.93
CA LEU A 102 11.47 3.29 7.55
C LEU A 102 12.32 4.50 7.15
N ALA A 103 12.38 4.80 5.85
CA ALA A 103 13.15 5.94 5.34
C ALA A 103 12.61 7.28 5.85
N LEU A 104 11.29 7.44 5.89
CA LEU A 104 10.62 8.63 6.41
C LEU A 104 10.93 8.83 7.89
N LEU A 105 10.74 7.79 8.72
CA LEU A 105 10.99 7.87 10.16
C LEU A 105 12.48 8.13 10.45
N LYS A 106 13.40 7.52 9.70
CA LYS A 106 14.83 7.80 9.83
C LYS A 106 15.16 9.25 9.50
N LYS A 107 14.60 9.79 8.42
CA LYS A 107 14.78 11.20 8.03
C LYS A 107 14.35 12.18 9.13
N HIS A 108 13.30 11.83 9.87
CA HIS A 108 12.77 12.65 10.98
C HIS A 108 13.30 12.23 12.36
N THR A 109 14.27 11.33 12.42
CA THR A 109 14.85 10.80 13.67
C THR A 109 13.76 10.30 14.65
N SER A 110 12.70 9.70 14.10
CA SER A 110 11.56 9.21 14.88
C SER A 110 11.74 7.74 15.24
N PRO A 111 11.61 7.35 16.54
CA PRO A 111 11.69 5.97 17.00
C PRO A 111 10.38 5.19 16.80
N MET A 112 9.39 5.78 16.13
CA MET A 112 8.04 5.21 16.00
C MET A 112 8.09 3.78 15.44
N THR A 113 7.26 2.91 16.01
CA THR A 113 7.05 1.55 15.53
C THR A 113 6.20 1.56 14.25
N ILE A 114 6.50 0.67 13.32
CA ILE A 114 5.73 0.47 12.08
C ILE A 114 4.93 -0.81 12.21
N CYS A 115 3.65 -0.78 11.84
CA CYS A 115 2.78 -1.94 11.79
C CYS A 115 2.40 -2.28 10.34
N SER A 116 2.42 -3.57 10.00
CA SER A 116 1.91 -4.11 8.73
C SER A 116 1.25 -5.46 8.98
N ASP A 117 0.19 -5.75 8.26
CA ASP A 117 -0.49 -7.06 8.33
C ASP A 117 0.14 -8.11 7.39
N SER A 118 1.13 -7.72 6.61
CA SER A 118 1.85 -8.61 5.69
C SER A 118 3.06 -9.29 6.32
N ARG A 119 2.94 -10.57 6.63
CA ARG A 119 4.07 -11.39 7.09
C ARG A 119 5.18 -11.50 6.03
N ASN A 120 4.79 -11.61 4.76
CA ASN A 120 5.74 -11.70 3.65
C ASN A 120 6.57 -10.43 3.51
N ALA A 121 5.93 -9.27 3.50
CA ALA A 121 6.63 -8.00 3.39
C ALA A 121 7.59 -7.77 4.56
N ILE A 122 7.16 -8.06 5.80
CA ILE A 122 8.01 -7.98 6.99
C ILE A 122 9.24 -8.89 6.84
N ALA A 123 9.05 -10.13 6.39
CA ALA A 123 10.15 -11.08 6.20
C ALA A 123 11.12 -10.62 5.11
N TRP A 124 10.61 -10.08 4.00
CA TRP A 124 11.44 -9.60 2.89
C TRP A 124 12.23 -8.33 3.25
N VAL A 125 11.64 -7.42 4.00
CA VAL A 125 12.34 -6.24 4.52
C VAL A 125 13.45 -6.63 5.48
N ARG A 126 13.19 -7.58 6.39
CA ARG A 126 14.23 -8.13 7.29
C ARG A 126 15.36 -8.84 6.53
N ALA A 127 15.02 -9.52 5.44
CA ALA A 127 16.00 -10.14 4.53
C ALA A 127 16.71 -9.13 3.61
N ARG A 128 16.31 -7.85 3.65
CA ARG A 128 16.81 -6.78 2.78
C ARG A 128 16.66 -7.09 1.28
N GLN A 129 15.64 -7.87 0.92
CA GLN A 129 15.41 -8.34 -0.45
C GLN A 129 13.91 -8.51 -0.73
N CYS A 130 13.44 -7.96 -1.83
CA CYS A 130 12.10 -8.16 -2.35
C CYS A 130 12.06 -9.43 -3.22
N LYS A 131 11.59 -10.55 -2.65
CA LYS A 131 11.58 -11.87 -3.32
C LYS A 131 10.38 -12.03 -4.26
N THR A 132 10.08 -11.01 -5.04
CA THR A 132 8.95 -11.04 -5.98
C THR A 132 9.23 -11.90 -7.20
N LYS A 133 8.18 -12.52 -7.75
CA LYS A 133 8.17 -13.19 -9.05
C LYS A 133 7.49 -12.34 -10.13
N LEU A 134 7.28 -11.06 -9.86
CA LEU A 134 6.68 -10.13 -10.81
C LEU A 134 7.53 -10.04 -12.08
N ALA A 135 6.90 -10.26 -13.24
CA ALA A 135 7.56 -10.11 -14.54
C ALA A 135 7.59 -8.63 -14.98
N ARG A 136 8.63 -8.23 -15.67
CA ARG A 136 8.67 -6.91 -16.34
C ARG A 136 7.74 -6.89 -17.54
N THR A 137 6.96 -5.83 -17.68
CA THR A 137 6.01 -5.62 -18.78
C THR A 137 6.33 -4.36 -19.59
N GLY A 138 7.35 -3.59 -19.21
CA GLY A 138 7.61 -2.24 -19.73
C GLY A 138 6.72 -1.17 -19.09
N ARG A 139 5.47 -1.50 -18.77
CA ARG A 139 4.56 -0.58 -18.05
C ARG A 139 4.84 -0.48 -16.55
N ASN A 140 5.54 -1.46 -15.99
CA ASN A 140 5.87 -1.55 -14.57
C ASN A 140 7.36 -1.26 -14.26
N ASP A 141 8.10 -0.67 -15.16
CA ASP A 141 9.52 -0.35 -14.95
C ASP A 141 9.72 0.56 -13.73
N VAL A 142 8.81 1.50 -13.48
CA VAL A 142 8.83 2.34 -12.27
C VAL A 142 8.77 1.51 -10.99
N ILE A 143 8.00 0.42 -10.97
CA ILE A 143 7.93 -0.48 -9.80
C ILE A 143 9.30 -1.14 -9.57
N PHE A 144 9.97 -1.61 -10.62
CA PHE A 144 11.29 -2.22 -10.51
C PHE A 144 12.37 -1.22 -10.07
N ASP A 145 12.28 0.04 -10.52
CA ASP A 145 13.16 1.11 -10.03
C ASP A 145 12.92 1.37 -8.54
N LEU A 146 11.66 1.38 -8.09
CA LEU A 146 11.33 1.53 -6.68
C LEU A 146 11.83 0.34 -5.85
N ILE A 147 11.70 -0.90 -6.34
CA ILE A 147 12.25 -2.09 -5.68
C ILE A 147 13.78 -1.95 -5.54
N ALA A 148 14.49 -1.63 -6.62
CA ALA A 148 15.94 -1.47 -6.59
C ALA A 148 16.38 -0.39 -5.60
N ARG A 149 15.68 0.75 -5.56
CA ARG A 149 15.93 1.83 -4.61
C ARG A 149 15.64 1.40 -3.17
N ALA A 150 14.56 0.68 -2.93
CA ALA A 150 14.20 0.16 -1.62
C ALA A 150 15.25 -0.84 -1.09
N GLU A 151 15.67 -1.78 -1.93
CA GLU A 151 16.72 -2.74 -1.56
C GLU A 151 18.07 -2.05 -1.33
N LYS A 152 18.43 -1.07 -2.17
CA LYS A 152 19.63 -0.26 -1.95
C LYS A 152 19.55 0.47 -0.62
N TRP A 153 18.42 1.11 -0.31
CA TRP A 153 18.24 1.81 0.96
C TRP A 153 18.40 0.85 2.16
N LEU A 154 17.82 -0.34 2.09
CA LEU A 154 17.93 -1.36 3.14
C LEU A 154 19.36 -1.86 3.33
N ARG A 155 20.17 -1.94 2.27
CA ARG A 155 21.60 -2.31 2.36
C ARG A 155 22.45 -1.20 2.96
N ASP A 156 22.18 0.05 2.56
CA ASP A 156 23.01 1.20 2.91
C ASP A 156 22.63 1.84 4.26
N ASN A 157 21.49 1.45 4.84
CA ASN A 157 20.97 2.04 6.07
C ASN A 157 20.64 1.00 7.12
N ASP A 158 21.08 1.25 8.35
CA ASP A 158 20.55 0.60 9.52
C ASP A 158 19.37 1.42 10.08
N TYR A 159 18.43 0.72 10.67
CA TYR A 159 17.27 1.31 11.32
C TYR A 159 16.99 0.62 12.65
N THR A 160 16.50 1.39 13.61
CA THR A 160 16.16 0.92 14.97
C THR A 160 14.64 0.76 15.17
N ASN A 161 13.85 1.24 14.22
CA ASN A 161 12.40 1.17 14.27
C ASN A 161 11.93 -0.30 14.30
N LYS A 162 11.07 -0.61 15.26
CA LYS A 162 10.43 -1.93 15.32
C LYS A 162 9.42 -2.06 14.18
N ILE A 163 9.39 -3.24 13.54
CA ILE A 163 8.34 -3.62 12.60
C ILE A 163 7.54 -4.74 13.24
N VAL A 164 6.26 -4.48 13.48
CA VAL A 164 5.35 -5.38 14.18
C VAL A 164 4.23 -5.81 13.24
N LYS A 165 3.85 -7.09 13.36
CA LYS A 165 2.69 -7.63 12.66
C LYS A 165 1.42 -7.04 13.25
N TRP A 166 0.57 -6.46 12.41
CA TRP A 166 -0.77 -6.06 12.79
C TRP A 166 -1.68 -7.28 12.97
N GLU A 167 -2.30 -7.41 14.13
CA GLU A 167 -3.15 -8.56 14.44
C GLU A 167 -4.62 -8.26 14.07
N THR A 168 -4.95 -8.44 12.79
CA THR A 168 -6.26 -8.11 12.21
C THR A 168 -7.43 -8.78 12.97
N ARG A 169 -7.25 -10.01 13.45
CA ARG A 169 -8.30 -10.72 14.19
C ARG A 169 -8.64 -10.04 15.52
N GLU A 170 -7.63 -9.49 16.18
CA GLU A 170 -7.76 -8.87 17.50
C GLU A 170 -8.06 -7.38 17.39
N TRP A 171 -7.34 -6.67 16.50
CA TRP A 171 -7.37 -5.20 16.43
C TRP A 171 -8.28 -4.65 15.33
N GLY A 172 -8.86 -5.51 14.48
CA GLY A 172 -9.64 -5.12 13.32
C GLY A 172 -8.77 -4.91 12.08
N GLU A 173 -9.33 -4.36 11.01
CA GLU A 173 -8.58 -4.07 9.80
C GLU A 173 -7.49 -3.03 10.10
N VAL A 174 -6.33 -3.17 9.41
CA VAL A 174 -5.25 -2.20 9.56
C VAL A 174 -5.72 -0.81 9.12
N PRO A 175 -5.44 0.27 9.87
CA PRO A 175 -5.94 1.61 9.52
C PRO A 175 -5.51 2.09 8.14
N ALA A 176 -4.43 1.56 7.61
CA ALA A 176 -3.96 1.84 6.26
C ALA A 176 -4.68 1.03 5.16
N ASP A 177 -5.58 0.07 5.51
CA ASP A 177 -6.36 -0.71 4.52
C ASP A 177 -7.18 0.21 3.62
N PHE A 178 -7.18 -0.09 2.32
CA PHE A 178 -7.84 0.74 1.31
C PHE A 178 -9.34 0.52 1.21
N GLY A 179 -9.91 -0.42 1.98
CA GLY A 179 -11.34 -0.76 1.92
C GLY A 179 -11.79 -1.36 0.59
N ARG A 180 -10.86 -1.95 -0.17
CA ARG A 180 -11.10 -2.55 -1.48
C ARG A 180 -10.89 -4.06 -1.38
N LYS A 181 -11.95 -4.76 -1.17
CA LYS A 181 -11.99 -6.24 -1.22
C LYS A 181 -12.93 -6.70 -2.30
#